data_28737027ca09cde4c8084184719f95c5
#
_entry.id   28737027ca09cde4c8084184719f95c5
#
_cell.length_a   1.000
_cell.length_b   1.000
_cell.length_c   1.000
_cell.angle_alpha   90.00
_cell.angle_beta   90.00
_cell.angle_gamma   90.00
#
_symmetry.space_group_name_H-M   'P 1'
#
loop_
_entity.id
_entity.type
_entity.pdbx_description
1 polymer ?
#
loop_
_entity_poly.entity_id
_entity_poly.type
_entity_poly.pdbx_seq_one_letter_code
_entity_poly.pdbx_strand_id
1 'polypeptide(L)'
;MGKSMQALVAFGANLPFEGEPPARTIAKAVEALSKEGVWVPAFSRLYATPCFPAGAGPDYVNAAAVLDVPSGIDATSILQRLHHVEADFGRIREQRWGMRTLDIDLVALGDSVLPDAATQDAWRLLPPEAQARSAPDQLILPHPRLQDRAFVLVPLADVAPDWLHPRLGLTVRQMLQALPAGDRDAVKPL
;
A
#
# COMPACT_ATOMS: atom_id res chain seq x y z
N MET A 1 13.95 -24.69 -8.44
CA MET A 1 13.50 -23.30 -8.39
C MET A 1 12.29 -23.24 -7.47
N GLY A 2 12.41 -22.65 -6.29
CA GLY A 2 11.29 -22.46 -5.37
C GLY A 2 10.25 -21.55 -6.02
N LYS A 3 8.97 -21.87 -5.84
CA LYS A 3 7.85 -21.05 -6.34
C LYS A 3 7.89 -19.72 -5.58
N SER A 4 8.14 -18.60 -6.25
CA SER A 4 8.03 -17.28 -5.64
C SER A 4 6.55 -16.95 -5.41
N MET A 5 6.27 -16.18 -4.38
CA MET A 5 4.94 -15.64 -4.09
C MET A 5 4.98 -14.13 -4.30
N GLN A 6 3.93 -13.58 -4.90
CA GLN A 6 3.85 -12.15 -5.14
C GLN A 6 3.15 -11.45 -3.98
N ALA A 7 3.76 -10.36 -3.51
CA ALA A 7 3.12 -9.42 -2.62
C ALA A 7 2.84 -8.10 -3.36
N LEU A 8 1.72 -7.48 -3.07
CA LEU A 8 1.38 -6.14 -3.55
C LEU A 8 1.59 -5.15 -2.41
N VAL A 9 2.30 -4.06 -2.69
CA VAL A 9 2.56 -3.00 -1.72
C VAL A 9 2.20 -1.64 -2.29
N ALA A 10 1.77 -0.74 -1.40
CA ALA A 10 1.51 0.65 -1.70
C ALA A 10 2.48 1.54 -0.92
N PHE A 11 3.02 2.57 -1.57
CA PHE A 11 3.89 3.58 -1.00
C PHE A 11 3.17 4.91 -0.89
N GLY A 12 3.43 5.64 0.19
CA GLY A 12 2.96 6.99 0.40
C GLY A 12 3.98 7.84 1.13
N ALA A 13 4.16 9.09 0.72
CA ALA A 13 5.02 10.05 1.39
C ALA A 13 4.53 11.48 1.11
N ASN A 14 4.58 12.38 2.10
CA ASN A 14 4.24 13.79 1.90
C ASN A 14 5.18 14.76 2.64
N LEU A 15 6.20 14.23 3.33
CA LEU A 15 7.25 15.02 3.94
C LEU A 15 8.61 14.74 3.29
N PRO A 16 9.47 15.74 3.17
CA PRO A 16 10.86 15.51 2.78
C PRO A 16 11.60 14.72 3.86
N PHE A 17 12.54 13.89 3.44
CA PHE A 17 13.45 13.17 4.33
C PHE A 17 14.90 13.53 3.97
N GLU A 18 15.67 14.01 4.95
CA GLU A 18 17.06 14.47 4.75
C GLU A 18 17.24 15.46 3.59
N GLY A 19 16.25 16.35 3.41
CA GLY A 19 16.25 17.33 2.32
C GLY A 19 15.80 16.80 0.95
N GLU A 20 15.53 15.49 0.84
CA GLU A 20 15.04 14.88 -0.40
C GLU A 20 13.51 14.94 -0.48
N PRO A 21 12.94 15.24 -1.65
CA PRO A 21 11.49 15.26 -1.82
C PRO A 21 10.88 13.85 -1.75
N PRO A 22 9.56 13.73 -1.43
CA PRO A 22 8.86 12.43 -1.30
C PRO A 22 9.07 11.47 -2.46
N ALA A 23 9.10 11.96 -3.70
CA ALA A 23 9.33 11.13 -4.89
C ALA A 23 10.71 10.43 -4.85
N ARG A 24 11.75 11.12 -4.39
CA ARG A 24 13.10 10.54 -4.23
C ARG A 24 13.16 9.57 -3.07
N THR A 25 12.47 9.90 -1.98
CA THR A 25 12.36 9.01 -0.82
C THR A 25 11.75 7.65 -1.22
N ILE A 26 10.65 7.66 -1.97
CA ILE A 26 10.01 6.42 -2.47
C ILE A 26 10.97 5.65 -3.39
N ALA A 27 11.65 6.30 -4.32
CA ALA A 27 12.61 5.63 -5.21
C ALA A 27 13.74 4.96 -4.42
N LYS A 28 14.33 5.65 -3.43
CA LYS A 28 15.37 5.08 -2.55
C LYS A 28 14.83 3.93 -1.70
N ALA A 29 13.56 3.99 -1.26
CA ALA A 29 12.93 2.90 -0.51
C ALA A 29 12.80 1.62 -1.34
N VAL A 30 12.48 1.73 -2.63
CA VAL A 30 12.45 0.58 -3.56
C VAL A 30 13.84 -0.06 -3.68
N GLU A 31 14.90 0.75 -3.75
CA GLU A 31 16.29 0.24 -3.75
C GLU A 31 16.64 -0.44 -2.40
N ALA A 32 16.17 0.11 -1.29
CA ALA A 32 16.39 -0.45 0.05
C ALA A 32 15.71 -1.82 0.22
N LEU A 33 14.52 -2.04 -0.35
CA LEU A 33 13.85 -3.35 -0.33
C LEU A 33 14.71 -4.46 -0.94
N SER A 34 15.47 -4.17 -1.99
CA SER A 34 16.39 -5.14 -2.59
C SER A 34 17.50 -5.58 -1.62
N LYS A 35 17.94 -4.72 -0.72
CA LYS A 35 18.92 -5.03 0.33
C LYS A 35 18.32 -5.91 1.43
N GLU A 36 17.02 -5.77 1.67
CA GLU A 36 16.25 -6.65 2.56
C GLU A 36 15.95 -8.04 1.94
N GLY A 37 16.50 -8.34 0.75
CA GLY A 37 16.28 -9.59 0.05
C GLY A 37 14.90 -9.71 -0.60
N VAL A 38 14.27 -8.58 -0.90
CA VAL A 38 12.98 -8.50 -1.59
C VAL A 38 13.22 -8.01 -3.01
N TRP A 39 12.86 -8.82 -3.99
CA TRP A 39 12.93 -8.44 -5.40
C TRP A 39 11.69 -7.65 -5.82
N VAL A 40 11.87 -6.57 -6.59
CA VAL A 40 10.79 -5.69 -7.07
C VAL A 40 10.71 -5.79 -8.61
N PRO A 41 9.97 -6.77 -9.16
CA PRO A 41 9.86 -6.97 -10.61
C PRO A 41 9.05 -5.89 -11.32
N ALA A 42 8.14 -5.21 -10.61
CA ALA A 42 7.32 -4.15 -11.19
C ALA A 42 7.11 -3.01 -10.19
N PHE A 43 7.25 -1.79 -10.68
CA PHE A 43 7.01 -0.56 -9.94
C PHE A 43 6.19 0.40 -10.80
N SER A 44 5.16 1.03 -10.21
CA SER A 44 4.26 1.93 -10.91
C SER A 44 4.91 3.29 -11.20
N ARG A 45 4.25 4.12 -11.98
CA ARG A 45 4.49 5.55 -12.00
C ARG A 45 4.26 6.14 -10.60
N LEU A 46 4.81 7.33 -10.37
CA LEU A 46 4.53 8.14 -9.20
C LEU A 46 3.29 9.00 -9.46
N TYR A 47 2.47 9.16 -8.44
CA TYR A 47 1.23 9.93 -8.50
C TYR A 47 1.14 10.93 -7.37
N ALA A 48 0.66 12.14 -7.67
CA ALA A 48 0.30 13.13 -6.67
C ALA A 48 -1.17 12.97 -6.28
N THR A 49 -1.47 13.07 -4.99
CA THR A 49 -2.84 13.12 -4.46
C THR A 49 -2.98 14.21 -3.40
N PRO A 50 -4.12 14.93 -3.38
CA PRO A 50 -4.37 15.93 -2.35
C PRO A 50 -4.31 15.32 -0.95
N CYS A 51 -3.75 16.09 0.00
CA CYS A 51 -3.80 15.74 1.41
C CYS A 51 -5.25 15.76 1.90
N PHE A 52 -5.62 14.81 2.75
CA PHE A 52 -6.94 14.78 3.38
C PHE A 52 -6.82 14.96 4.91
N PRO A 53 -7.60 15.85 5.53
CA PRO A 53 -8.46 16.86 4.89
C PRO A 53 -7.66 17.88 4.08
N ALA A 54 -8.32 18.51 3.10
CA ALA A 54 -7.67 19.50 2.24
C ALA A 54 -7.04 20.63 3.07
N GLY A 55 -5.78 20.96 2.78
CA GLY A 55 -5.03 21.98 3.50
C GLY A 55 -4.43 21.54 4.84
N ALA A 56 -4.57 20.27 5.25
CA ALA A 56 -3.97 19.76 6.48
C ALA A 56 -2.45 19.55 6.37
N GLY A 57 -1.90 19.55 5.15
CA GLY A 57 -0.48 19.35 4.89
C GLY A 57 -0.16 19.33 3.40
N PRO A 58 1.11 19.03 3.04
CA PRO A 58 1.50 18.85 1.66
C PRO A 58 0.77 17.66 0.99
N ASP A 59 0.60 17.75 -0.32
CA ASP A 59 0.08 16.64 -1.11
C ASP A 59 0.97 15.40 -1.01
N TYR A 60 0.35 14.23 -1.10
CA TYR A 60 1.06 12.96 -1.08
C TYR A 60 1.62 12.60 -2.44
N VAL A 61 2.77 11.94 -2.43
CA VAL A 61 3.25 11.13 -3.54
C VAL A 61 2.95 9.67 -3.22
N ASN A 62 2.29 8.98 -4.15
CA ASN A 62 1.92 7.58 -4.00
C ASN A 62 2.47 6.76 -5.17
N ALA A 63 2.73 5.48 -4.89
CA ALA A 63 3.15 4.48 -5.86
C ALA A 63 2.72 3.09 -5.40
N ALA A 64 2.86 2.11 -6.27
CA ALA A 64 2.66 0.70 -5.94
C ALA A 64 3.76 -0.17 -6.56
N ALA A 65 3.98 -1.33 -5.98
CA ALA A 65 4.90 -2.31 -6.52
C ALA A 65 4.37 -3.73 -6.37
N VAL A 66 4.85 -4.61 -7.25
CA VAL A 66 4.82 -6.05 -7.07
C VAL A 66 6.16 -6.45 -6.47
N LEU A 67 6.13 -7.24 -5.42
CA LEU A 67 7.31 -7.84 -4.79
C LEU A 67 7.29 -9.34 -5.05
N ASP A 68 8.42 -9.89 -5.47
CA ASP A 68 8.65 -11.33 -5.45
C ASP A 68 9.32 -11.70 -4.14
N VAL A 69 8.63 -12.51 -3.36
CA VAL A 69 9.14 -13.01 -2.07
C VAL A 69 9.40 -14.50 -2.15
N PRO A 70 10.49 -14.99 -1.55
CA PRO A 70 10.78 -16.42 -1.51
C PRO A 70 9.62 -17.19 -0.87
N SER A 71 9.29 -18.37 -1.41
CA SER A 71 8.30 -19.25 -0.79
C SER A 71 8.74 -19.66 0.62
N GLY A 72 7.78 -19.67 1.55
CA GLY A 72 8.02 -19.99 2.96
C GLY A 72 8.27 -18.79 3.86
N ILE A 73 8.31 -17.57 3.31
CA ILE A 73 8.27 -16.34 4.11
C ILE A 73 6.81 -16.01 4.39
N ASP A 74 6.47 -15.84 5.66
CA ASP A 74 5.11 -15.47 6.08
C ASP A 74 4.86 -13.95 5.91
N ALA A 75 3.59 -13.56 5.94
CA ALA A 75 3.18 -12.17 5.78
C ALA A 75 3.73 -11.25 6.88
N THR A 76 3.91 -11.77 8.10
CA THR A 76 4.47 -11.02 9.22
C THR A 76 5.93 -10.68 8.98
N SER A 77 6.71 -11.63 8.47
CA SER A 77 8.11 -11.41 8.11
C SER A 77 8.27 -10.40 6.97
N ILE A 78 7.36 -10.42 5.98
CA ILE A 78 7.35 -9.40 4.93
C ILE A 78 7.05 -8.03 5.52
N LEU A 79 6.02 -7.92 6.35
CA LEU A 79 5.62 -6.68 7.01
C LEU A 79 6.77 -6.11 7.87
N GLN A 80 7.52 -6.95 8.57
CA GLN A 80 8.69 -6.53 9.35
C GLN A 80 9.78 -5.90 8.47
N ARG A 81 10.05 -6.46 7.28
CA ARG A 81 11.02 -5.89 6.33
C ARG A 81 10.54 -4.54 5.80
N LEU A 82 9.24 -4.40 5.47
CA LEU A 82 8.67 -3.13 5.07
C LEU A 82 8.83 -2.08 6.19
N HIS A 83 8.53 -2.44 7.43
CA HIS A 83 8.70 -1.57 8.59
C HIS A 83 10.17 -1.19 8.86
N HIS A 84 11.11 -2.10 8.58
CA HIS A 84 12.54 -1.79 8.70
C HIS A 84 12.93 -0.71 7.70
N VAL A 85 12.53 -0.86 6.43
CA VAL A 85 12.76 0.18 5.42
C VAL A 85 12.09 1.51 5.82
N GLU A 86 10.85 1.51 6.31
CA GLU A 86 10.19 2.73 6.79
C GLU A 86 10.98 3.41 7.92
N ALA A 87 11.52 2.63 8.85
CA ALA A 87 12.32 3.15 9.97
C ALA A 87 13.61 3.82 9.48
N ASP A 88 14.29 3.24 8.48
CA ASP A 88 15.49 3.82 7.85
C ASP A 88 15.21 5.17 7.18
N PHE A 89 13.96 5.41 6.77
CA PHE A 89 13.49 6.67 6.21
C PHE A 89 12.77 7.56 7.23
N GLY A 90 13.09 7.41 8.52
CA GLY A 90 12.69 8.33 9.58
C GLY A 90 11.22 8.26 9.99
N ARG A 91 10.54 7.15 9.73
CA ARG A 91 9.17 6.97 10.18
C ARG A 91 9.13 6.82 11.70
N ILE A 92 8.64 7.85 12.40
CA ILE A 92 8.29 7.80 13.83
C ILE A 92 6.79 7.51 13.93
N ARG A 93 6.39 6.39 14.53
CA ARG A 93 4.99 5.94 14.66
C ARG A 93 4.20 6.62 15.79
N GLU A 94 4.41 7.91 16.02
CA GLU A 94 3.77 8.63 17.11
C GLU A 94 2.34 9.15 16.81
N GLN A 95 1.96 9.27 15.50
CA GLN A 95 0.65 9.80 15.13
C GLN A 95 -0.02 8.96 14.03
N ARG A 96 -1.26 8.53 14.26
CA ARG A 96 -2.01 7.59 13.42
C ARG A 96 -2.43 8.15 12.04
N TRP A 97 -2.53 9.45 11.88
CA TRP A 97 -2.93 10.14 10.63
C TRP A 97 -1.99 11.32 10.33
N GLY A 98 -0.77 11.27 10.86
CA GLY A 98 0.22 12.32 10.70
C GLY A 98 0.89 12.33 9.33
N MET A 99 1.52 13.46 9.04
CA MET A 99 2.43 13.61 7.90
C MET A 99 3.56 12.57 7.99
N ARG A 100 3.97 12.02 6.82
CA ARG A 100 4.88 10.87 6.77
C ARG A 100 6.00 11.08 5.78
N THR A 101 7.21 10.76 6.22
CA THR A 101 8.38 10.69 5.34
C THR A 101 8.28 9.51 4.39
N LEU A 102 7.81 8.35 4.89
CA LEU A 102 7.55 7.14 4.11
C LEU A 102 6.52 6.26 4.82
N ASP A 103 5.60 5.69 4.07
CA ASP A 103 4.64 4.67 4.47
C ASP A 103 4.63 3.56 3.42
N ILE A 104 4.71 2.29 3.84
CA ILE A 104 4.67 1.13 2.95
C ILE A 104 3.64 0.14 3.48
N ASP A 105 2.48 0.12 2.87
CA ASP A 105 1.41 -0.80 3.22
C ASP A 105 1.54 -2.13 2.46
N LEU A 106 1.53 -3.27 3.17
CA LEU A 106 1.32 -4.58 2.57
C LEU A 106 -0.16 -4.72 2.20
N VAL A 107 -0.46 -4.70 0.90
CA VAL A 107 -1.83 -4.68 0.37
C VAL A 107 -2.38 -6.07 0.18
N ALA A 108 -1.57 -6.98 -0.35
CA ALA A 108 -1.94 -8.37 -0.59
C ALA A 108 -0.71 -9.29 -0.63
N LEU A 109 -0.92 -10.58 -0.39
CA LEU A 109 0.10 -11.62 -0.49
C LEU A 109 -0.49 -12.81 -1.26
N GLY A 110 -0.21 -12.88 -2.57
CA GLY A 110 -0.86 -13.84 -3.45
C GLY A 110 -2.39 -13.71 -3.39
N ASP A 111 -3.05 -14.82 -3.14
CA ASP A 111 -4.49 -14.95 -2.88
C ASP A 111 -4.83 -15.16 -1.39
N SER A 112 -3.86 -14.91 -0.51
CA SER A 112 -4.02 -15.14 0.94
C SER A 112 -5.09 -14.26 1.54
N VAL A 113 -5.88 -14.84 2.45
CA VAL A 113 -6.88 -14.15 3.28
C VAL A 113 -6.50 -14.35 4.73
N LEU A 114 -6.11 -13.27 5.42
CA LEU A 114 -5.61 -13.30 6.79
C LEU A 114 -6.44 -12.42 7.73
N PRO A 115 -6.61 -12.85 9.00
CA PRO A 115 -6.24 -14.16 9.54
C PRO A 115 -7.15 -15.28 9.04
N ASP A 116 -8.36 -14.94 8.65
CA ASP A 116 -9.41 -15.79 8.07
C ASP A 116 -10.45 -14.95 7.32
N ALA A 117 -11.31 -15.61 6.53
CA ALA A 117 -12.29 -14.95 5.69
C ALA A 117 -13.32 -14.12 6.49
N ALA A 118 -13.79 -14.64 7.62
CA ALA A 118 -14.81 -13.96 8.44
C ALA A 118 -14.25 -12.67 9.05
N THR A 119 -13.04 -12.73 9.58
CA THR A 119 -12.35 -11.57 10.16
C THR A 119 -12.02 -10.52 9.10
N GLN A 120 -11.54 -10.94 7.92
CA GLN A 120 -11.26 -10.01 6.82
C GLN A 120 -12.54 -9.32 6.36
N ASP A 121 -13.63 -10.07 6.15
CA ASP A 121 -14.91 -9.50 5.75
C ASP A 121 -15.47 -8.55 6.82
N ALA A 122 -15.36 -8.88 8.11
CA ALA A 122 -15.79 -8.02 9.21
C ALA A 122 -15.06 -6.67 9.18
N TRP A 123 -13.73 -6.66 8.99
CA TRP A 123 -12.95 -5.43 8.87
C TRP A 123 -13.26 -4.66 7.58
N ARG A 124 -13.41 -5.34 6.45
CA ARG A 124 -13.72 -4.74 5.16
C ARG A 124 -15.10 -4.07 5.15
N LEU A 125 -16.08 -4.66 5.82
CA LEU A 125 -17.46 -4.17 5.87
C LEU A 125 -17.71 -3.12 6.97
N LEU A 126 -16.72 -2.83 7.82
CA LEU A 126 -16.84 -1.76 8.81
C LEU A 126 -17.12 -0.40 8.12
N PRO A 127 -18.05 0.40 8.63
CA PRO A 127 -18.24 1.77 8.18
C PRO A 127 -16.94 2.57 8.25
N PRO A 128 -16.68 3.51 7.32
CA PRO A 128 -15.44 4.29 7.28
C PRO A 128 -15.10 4.98 8.61
N GLU A 129 -16.11 5.50 9.32
CA GLU A 129 -15.91 6.15 10.62
C GLU A 129 -15.45 5.15 11.70
N ALA A 130 -15.93 3.92 11.68
CA ALA A 130 -15.50 2.88 12.61
C ALA A 130 -14.08 2.43 12.30
N GLN A 131 -13.74 2.25 11.01
CA GLN A 131 -12.37 1.94 10.58
C GLN A 131 -11.37 3.07 10.92
N ALA A 132 -11.81 4.33 10.91
CA ALA A 132 -10.97 5.46 11.30
C ALA A 132 -10.62 5.45 12.80
N ARG A 133 -11.51 4.92 13.64
CA ARG A 133 -11.35 4.90 15.11
C ARG A 133 -10.70 3.62 15.64
N SER A 134 -10.76 2.53 14.86
CA SER A 134 -10.26 1.22 15.25
C SER A 134 -9.14 0.77 14.32
N ALA A 135 -8.10 0.13 14.85
CA ALA A 135 -7.10 -0.59 14.09
C ALA A 135 -7.17 -2.05 14.46
N PRO A 136 -7.00 -2.97 13.50
CA PRO A 136 -6.83 -4.36 13.84
C PRO A 136 -5.55 -4.53 14.68
N ASP A 137 -5.61 -5.45 15.64
CA ASP A 137 -4.47 -5.87 16.47
C ASP A 137 -3.58 -6.90 15.76
N GLN A 138 -4.01 -7.34 14.59
CA GLN A 138 -3.33 -8.33 13.76
C GLN A 138 -3.39 -7.92 12.27
N LEU A 139 -2.50 -8.50 11.47
CA LEU A 139 -2.46 -8.25 10.03
C LEU A 139 -3.72 -8.78 9.33
N ILE A 140 -4.40 -7.90 8.61
CA ILE A 140 -5.56 -8.25 7.78
C ILE A 140 -5.15 -8.18 6.31
N LEU A 141 -5.28 -9.29 5.58
CA LEU A 141 -5.05 -9.35 4.13
C LEU A 141 -6.22 -10.00 3.38
N PRO A 142 -6.53 -9.53 2.17
CA PRO A 142 -6.09 -8.26 1.58
C PRO A 142 -6.43 -7.08 2.47
N HIS A 143 -5.65 -5.98 2.34
CA HIS A 143 -5.86 -4.78 3.14
C HIS A 143 -7.34 -4.35 3.09
N PRO A 144 -8.03 -4.20 4.24
CA PRO A 144 -9.50 -4.10 4.28
C PRO A 144 -10.08 -2.85 3.62
N ARG A 145 -9.25 -1.88 3.29
CA ARG A 145 -9.64 -0.65 2.57
C ARG A 145 -9.08 -0.51 1.16
N LEU A 146 -8.54 -1.59 0.61
CA LEU A 146 -7.97 -1.58 -0.72
C LEU A 146 -8.95 -1.07 -1.78
N GLN A 147 -10.18 -1.61 -1.77
CA GLN A 147 -11.20 -1.34 -2.77
C GLN A 147 -11.76 0.09 -2.73
N ASP A 148 -11.52 0.83 -1.64
CA ASP A 148 -12.08 2.18 -1.40
C ASP A 148 -11.07 3.30 -1.64
N ARG A 149 -9.81 2.98 -2.02
CA ARG A 149 -8.70 3.93 -2.07
C ARG A 149 -8.16 4.12 -3.48
N ALA A 150 -8.56 5.20 -4.13
CA ALA A 150 -8.08 5.55 -5.48
C ALA A 150 -6.55 5.70 -5.52
N PHE A 151 -5.93 6.32 -4.50
CA PHE A 151 -4.48 6.52 -4.40
C PHE A 151 -3.68 5.22 -4.24
N VAL A 152 -4.35 4.09 -3.96
CA VAL A 152 -3.78 2.74 -3.98
C VAL A 152 -4.10 2.05 -5.30
N LEU A 153 -5.38 2.05 -5.74
CA LEU A 153 -5.84 1.33 -6.92
C LEU A 153 -5.28 1.89 -8.23
N VAL A 154 -5.11 3.22 -8.34
CA VAL A 154 -4.55 3.82 -9.55
C VAL A 154 -3.11 3.36 -9.79
N PRO A 155 -2.17 3.48 -8.83
CA PRO A 155 -0.83 2.92 -9.02
C PRO A 155 -0.80 1.39 -9.17
N LEU A 156 -1.66 0.65 -8.44
CA LEU A 156 -1.75 -0.80 -8.58
C LEU A 156 -2.19 -1.22 -9.98
N ALA A 157 -3.05 -0.45 -10.64
CA ALA A 157 -3.47 -0.74 -12.01
C ALA A 157 -2.33 -0.64 -13.04
N ASP A 158 -1.23 0.06 -12.73
CA ASP A 158 -0.03 0.08 -13.58
C ASP A 158 0.74 -1.25 -13.54
N VAL A 159 0.74 -1.95 -12.37
CA VAL A 159 1.64 -3.10 -12.12
C VAL A 159 0.93 -4.43 -11.93
N ALA A 160 -0.33 -4.42 -11.49
CA ALA A 160 -1.11 -5.63 -11.22
C ALA A 160 -2.60 -5.45 -11.57
N PRO A 161 -2.95 -4.98 -12.80
CA PRO A 161 -4.34 -4.65 -13.17
C PRO A 161 -5.29 -5.84 -13.10
N ASP A 162 -4.78 -7.05 -13.31
CA ASP A 162 -5.55 -8.28 -13.39
C ASP A 162 -5.49 -9.12 -12.11
N TRP A 163 -4.77 -8.65 -11.06
CA TRP A 163 -4.81 -9.33 -9.76
C TRP A 163 -6.25 -9.37 -9.23
N LEU A 164 -6.70 -10.58 -8.88
CA LEU A 164 -8.06 -10.85 -8.44
C LEU A 164 -8.15 -10.82 -6.90
N HIS A 165 -8.99 -9.94 -6.37
CA HIS A 165 -9.23 -9.87 -4.93
C HIS A 165 -9.97 -11.13 -4.46
N PRO A 166 -9.40 -11.96 -3.57
CA PRO A 166 -9.92 -13.29 -3.24
C PRO A 166 -11.28 -13.27 -2.54
N ARG A 167 -11.68 -12.14 -1.92
CA ARG A 167 -12.98 -12.01 -1.25
C ARG A 167 -14.04 -11.32 -2.10
N LEU A 168 -13.62 -10.42 -3.00
CA LEU A 168 -14.56 -9.66 -3.85
C LEU A 168 -14.77 -10.31 -5.22
N GLY A 169 -13.83 -11.13 -5.69
CA GLY A 169 -13.87 -11.67 -7.04
C GLY A 169 -13.75 -10.60 -8.13
N LEU A 170 -13.18 -9.43 -7.79
CA LEU A 170 -12.96 -8.31 -8.69
C LEU A 170 -11.46 -8.11 -8.91
N THR A 171 -11.07 -7.77 -10.14
CA THR A 171 -9.71 -7.36 -10.45
C THR A 171 -9.43 -5.94 -9.95
N VAL A 172 -8.14 -5.57 -9.83
CA VAL A 172 -7.74 -4.18 -9.51
C VAL A 172 -8.41 -3.20 -10.48
N ARG A 173 -8.41 -3.51 -11.76
CA ARG A 173 -9.07 -2.70 -12.81
C ARG A 173 -10.57 -2.52 -12.56
N GLN A 174 -11.27 -3.59 -12.20
CA GLN A 174 -12.70 -3.55 -11.90
C GLN A 174 -13.00 -2.76 -10.63
N MET A 175 -12.20 -2.94 -9.57
CA MET A 175 -12.33 -2.15 -8.35
C MET A 175 -12.08 -0.66 -8.63
N LEU A 176 -11.05 -0.33 -9.41
CA LEU A 176 -10.76 1.05 -9.80
C LEU A 176 -11.90 1.68 -10.60
N GLN A 177 -12.50 0.93 -11.55
CA GLN A 177 -13.64 1.41 -12.34
C GLN A 177 -14.89 1.66 -11.49
N ALA A 178 -15.07 0.93 -10.40
CA ALA A 178 -16.19 1.08 -9.49
C ALA A 178 -16.11 2.33 -8.60
N LEU A 179 -14.92 2.93 -8.45
CA LEU A 179 -14.76 4.16 -7.69
C LEU A 179 -15.39 5.37 -8.39
N PRO A 180 -15.84 6.39 -7.62
CA PRO A 180 -16.28 7.67 -8.19
C PRO A 180 -15.21 8.27 -9.11
N ALA A 181 -15.65 8.87 -10.23
CA ALA A 181 -14.72 9.49 -11.18
C ALA A 181 -13.84 10.56 -10.52
N GLY A 182 -14.43 11.40 -9.66
CA GLY A 182 -13.70 12.45 -8.93
C GLY A 182 -12.55 11.92 -8.09
N ASP A 183 -12.71 10.76 -7.44
CA ASP A 183 -11.66 10.14 -6.62
C ASP A 183 -10.50 9.63 -7.50
N ARG A 184 -10.84 9.03 -8.64
CA ARG A 184 -9.85 8.57 -9.62
C ARG A 184 -9.08 9.74 -10.24
N ASP A 185 -9.83 10.79 -10.62
CA ASP A 185 -9.28 11.98 -11.28
C ASP A 185 -8.43 12.85 -10.33
N ALA A 186 -8.58 12.70 -9.02
CA ALA A 186 -7.74 13.37 -8.03
C ALA A 186 -6.31 12.79 -7.97
N VAL A 187 -6.10 11.56 -8.46
CA VAL A 187 -4.80 10.89 -8.50
C VAL A 187 -4.11 11.23 -9.82
N LYS A 188 -3.12 12.13 -9.78
CA LYS A 188 -2.45 12.67 -10.97
C LYS A 188 -1.06 12.07 -11.14
N PRO A 189 -0.68 11.60 -12.34
CA PRO A 189 0.70 11.21 -12.59
C PRO A 189 1.64 12.42 -12.44
N LEU A 190 2.84 12.17 -11.86
CA LEU A 190 3.91 13.15 -11.74
C LEU A 190 4.79 13.18 -12.99
#